data_2f8af7f8a5189ff095f9e5f377a21ebc
#
_entry.id   2f8af7f8a5189ff095f9e5f377a21ebc
#
_cell.length_a   1.000
_cell.length_b   1.000
_cell.length_c   1.000
_cell.angle_alpha   90.00
_cell.angle_beta   90.00
_cell.angle_gamma   90.00
#
_symmetry.space_group_name_H-M   'P 1'
#
loop_
_entity.id
_entity.type
_entity.pdbx_description
1 polymer ?
#
loop_
_entity_poly.entity_id
_entity_poly.type
_entity_poly.pdbx_seq_one_letter_code
_entity_poly.pdbx_strand_id
1 'polypeptide(L)'
;MQENKPILIVGLGNPGAGYATTRHNVGFMAVDALAGANATWKKEHNALTMRTEIDGRRVILVKPQTFMNNSGVAVSALMTFYKIPLENVIVIHDDMDIPVGDCRTKIGGGSAGHNGIRSIDAHVGAQYRRIRIGIGHPRDFDLPMDPADWVLGRFGTVQLGIIGRTIDNLNLFD
;
A
#
# COMPACT_ATOMS: atom_id res chain seq x y z
N MET A 1 -10.69 -10.91 11.77
CA MET A 1 -11.14 -10.96 10.37
C MET A 1 -12.29 -11.96 10.23
N GLN A 2 -13.19 -11.69 9.31
CA GLN A 2 -14.24 -12.64 8.97
C GLN A 2 -13.71 -13.68 7.98
N GLU A 3 -13.68 -14.93 8.37
CA GLU A 3 -13.10 -16.03 7.58
C GLU A 3 -13.88 -16.36 6.31
N ASN A 4 -15.18 -16.11 6.30
CA ASN A 4 -16.05 -16.37 5.13
C ASN A 4 -16.02 -15.25 4.07
N LYS A 5 -15.25 -14.19 4.30
CA LYS A 5 -15.09 -13.07 3.37
C LYS A 5 -13.66 -13.00 2.87
N PRO A 6 -13.43 -12.57 1.62
CA PRO A 6 -12.08 -12.35 1.14
C PRO A 6 -11.40 -11.21 1.91
N ILE A 7 -10.07 -11.21 1.86
CA ILE A 7 -9.25 -10.14 2.39
C ILE A 7 -8.91 -9.20 1.25
N LEU A 8 -9.10 -7.91 1.46
CA LEU A 8 -8.71 -6.88 0.52
C LEU A 8 -7.32 -6.40 0.90
N ILE A 9 -6.32 -6.65 0.05
CA ILE A 9 -4.96 -6.16 0.24
C ILE A 9 -4.71 -5.03 -0.76
N VAL A 10 -4.60 -3.82 -0.24
CA VAL A 10 -4.47 -2.59 -1.02
C VAL A 10 -3.04 -2.08 -0.93
N GLY A 11 -2.36 -1.98 -2.06
CA GLY A 11 -1.09 -1.26 -2.14
C GLY A 11 -1.34 0.17 -2.63
N LEU A 12 -0.81 1.16 -1.93
CA LEU A 12 -0.96 2.56 -2.30
C LEU A 12 0.15 3.01 -3.25
N GLY A 13 -0.21 3.86 -4.19
CA GLY A 13 0.69 4.44 -5.17
C GLY A 13 -0.04 5.34 -6.16
N ASN A 14 0.71 5.91 -7.08
CA ASN A 14 0.18 6.68 -8.21
C ASN A 14 0.33 5.88 -9.49
N PRO A 15 -0.71 5.86 -10.35
CA PRO A 15 -0.63 5.14 -11.61
C PRO A 15 0.29 5.85 -12.61
N GLY A 16 0.89 5.06 -13.50
CA GLY A 16 1.74 5.53 -14.58
C GLY A 16 3.22 5.20 -14.39
N ALA A 17 3.92 5.02 -15.50
CA ALA A 17 5.32 4.62 -15.52
C ALA A 17 6.25 5.62 -14.83
N GLY A 18 5.90 6.91 -14.84
CA GLY A 18 6.69 7.95 -14.20
C GLY A 18 6.77 7.85 -12.68
N TYR A 19 5.82 7.15 -12.06
CA TYR A 19 5.78 6.97 -10.60
C TYR A 19 6.27 5.59 -10.14
N ALA A 20 6.52 4.67 -11.06
CA ALA A 20 6.69 3.24 -10.75
C ALA A 20 7.79 2.95 -9.73
N THR A 21 8.86 3.73 -9.70
CA THR A 21 9.99 3.54 -8.77
C THR A 21 10.12 4.65 -7.73
N THR A 22 9.09 5.46 -7.56
CA THR A 22 9.07 6.46 -6.49
C THR A 22 8.83 5.81 -5.14
N ARG A 23 9.29 6.47 -4.08
CA ARG A 23 9.10 6.02 -2.70
C ARG A 23 7.61 5.85 -2.35
N HIS A 24 6.78 6.77 -2.87
CA HIS A 24 5.33 6.76 -2.63
C HIS A 24 4.63 5.53 -3.24
N ASN A 25 5.27 4.85 -4.19
CA ASN A 25 4.73 3.67 -4.88
C ASN A 25 5.16 2.33 -4.26
N VAL A 26 5.79 2.33 -3.10
CA VAL A 26 6.23 1.08 -2.47
C VAL A 26 5.06 0.12 -2.21
N GLY A 27 3.86 0.64 -1.93
CA GLY A 27 2.66 -0.18 -1.80
C GLY A 27 2.29 -0.89 -3.10
N PHE A 28 2.36 -0.20 -4.24
CA PHE A 28 2.17 -0.82 -5.56
C PHE A 28 3.22 -1.92 -5.82
N MET A 29 4.48 -1.65 -5.48
CA MET A 29 5.56 -2.63 -5.64
C MET A 29 5.29 -3.89 -4.82
N ALA A 30 4.81 -3.74 -3.59
CA ALA A 30 4.49 -4.88 -2.72
C ALA A 30 3.36 -5.73 -3.30
N VAL A 31 2.29 -5.10 -3.77
CA VAL A 31 1.15 -5.80 -4.35
C VAL A 31 1.54 -6.46 -5.68
N ASP A 32 2.35 -5.81 -6.50
CA ASP A 32 2.89 -6.43 -7.72
C ASP A 32 3.73 -7.68 -7.41
N ALA A 33 4.53 -7.65 -6.36
CA ALA A 33 5.31 -8.80 -5.92
C ALA A 33 4.40 -9.96 -5.44
N LEU A 34 3.34 -9.64 -4.70
CA LEU A 34 2.36 -10.63 -4.26
C LEU A 34 1.59 -11.25 -5.44
N ALA A 35 1.31 -10.47 -6.46
CA ALA A 35 0.62 -10.93 -7.66
C ALA A 35 1.48 -11.86 -8.52
N GLY A 36 2.78 -11.64 -8.53
CA GLY A 36 3.73 -12.42 -9.32
C GLY A 36 3.88 -11.96 -10.77
N ALA A 37 4.85 -12.55 -11.48
CA ALA A 37 5.25 -12.13 -12.82
C ALA A 37 4.18 -12.33 -13.89
N ASN A 38 3.28 -13.30 -13.70
CA ASN A 38 2.23 -13.66 -14.67
C ASN A 38 0.86 -13.08 -14.28
N ALA A 39 0.85 -11.99 -13.50
CA ALA A 39 -0.37 -11.39 -13.02
C ALA A 39 -1.25 -10.87 -14.16
N THR A 40 -2.55 -11.14 -14.05
CA THR A 40 -3.57 -10.55 -14.93
C THR A 40 -4.45 -9.65 -14.11
N TRP A 41 -4.38 -8.35 -14.37
CA TRP A 41 -5.13 -7.33 -13.63
C TRP A 41 -6.44 -7.00 -14.31
N LYS A 42 -7.51 -6.92 -13.52
CA LYS A 42 -8.84 -6.48 -13.95
C LYS A 42 -9.03 -5.00 -13.59
N LYS A 43 -9.57 -4.22 -14.52
CA LYS A 43 -9.97 -2.83 -14.23
C LYS A 43 -11.40 -2.82 -13.68
N GLU A 44 -11.56 -2.34 -12.45
CA GLU A 44 -12.86 -2.18 -11.81
C GLU A 44 -12.80 -1.16 -10.67
N HIS A 45 -13.86 -0.42 -10.46
CA HIS A 45 -14.02 0.50 -9.33
C HIS A 45 -12.81 1.44 -9.12
N ASN A 46 -12.31 2.02 -10.20
CA ASN A 46 -11.14 2.92 -10.19
C ASN A 46 -9.87 2.26 -9.64
N ALA A 47 -9.72 0.96 -9.84
CA ALA A 47 -8.57 0.19 -9.39
C ALA A 47 -8.18 -0.87 -10.41
N LEU A 48 -6.98 -1.41 -10.23
CA LEU A 48 -6.57 -2.70 -10.79
C LEU A 48 -6.70 -3.74 -9.69
N THR A 49 -7.40 -4.84 -9.97
CA THR A 49 -7.64 -5.90 -9.00
C THR A 49 -7.23 -7.26 -9.56
N MET A 50 -6.81 -8.14 -8.66
CA MET A 50 -6.50 -9.52 -8.98
C MET A 50 -6.90 -10.43 -7.82
N ARG A 51 -7.68 -11.46 -8.11
CA ARG A 51 -8.04 -12.47 -7.12
C ARG A 51 -6.95 -13.53 -7.05
N THR A 52 -6.58 -13.90 -5.84
CA THR A 52 -5.59 -14.94 -5.59
C THR A 52 -5.83 -15.60 -4.24
N GLU A 53 -4.97 -16.54 -3.89
CA GLU A 53 -4.93 -17.16 -2.59
C GLU A 53 -3.54 -17.00 -1.99
N ILE A 54 -3.47 -16.56 -0.73
CA ILE A 54 -2.21 -16.40 -0.01
C ILE A 54 -2.39 -17.07 1.37
N ASP A 55 -1.50 -18.00 1.67
CA ASP A 55 -1.52 -18.75 2.95
C ASP A 55 -2.90 -19.36 3.26
N GLY A 56 -3.55 -19.92 2.23
CA GLY A 56 -4.86 -20.56 2.33
C GLY A 56 -6.03 -19.58 2.43
N ARG A 57 -5.79 -18.27 2.28
CA ARG A 57 -6.83 -17.24 2.39
C ARG A 57 -7.16 -16.65 1.03
N ARG A 58 -8.45 -16.45 0.78
CA ARG A 58 -8.90 -15.75 -0.44
C ARG A 58 -8.57 -14.27 -0.31
N VAL A 59 -7.87 -13.75 -1.31
CA VAL A 59 -7.37 -12.37 -1.34
C VAL A 59 -7.78 -11.68 -2.63
N ILE A 60 -8.15 -10.42 -2.53
CA ILE A 60 -8.26 -9.51 -3.66
C ILE A 60 -7.13 -8.49 -3.51
N LEU A 61 -6.15 -8.57 -4.43
CA LEU A 61 -5.07 -7.59 -4.52
C LEU A 61 -5.57 -6.36 -5.25
N VAL A 62 -5.21 -5.17 -4.75
CA VAL A 62 -5.73 -3.91 -5.25
C VAL A 62 -4.62 -2.88 -5.42
N LYS A 63 -4.58 -2.26 -6.60
CA LYS A 63 -3.83 -1.02 -6.85
C LYS A 63 -4.83 0.07 -7.23
N PRO A 64 -5.17 1.01 -6.33
CA PRO A 64 -6.04 2.13 -6.70
C PRO A 64 -5.45 2.93 -7.86
N GLN A 65 -6.30 3.31 -8.82
CA GLN A 65 -5.89 4.09 -10.00
C GLN A 65 -6.37 5.54 -9.92
N THR A 66 -6.68 5.98 -8.71
CA THR A 66 -7.31 7.27 -8.40
C THR A 66 -6.31 8.39 -8.15
N PHE A 67 -5.02 8.13 -8.25
CA PHE A 67 -3.95 8.89 -7.62
C PHE A 67 -4.06 8.89 -6.09
N MET A 68 -2.95 9.16 -5.42
CA MET A 68 -2.79 8.91 -3.99
C MET A 68 -3.87 9.58 -3.14
N ASN A 69 -4.17 10.85 -3.42
CA ASN A 69 -5.09 11.64 -2.60
C ASN A 69 -6.55 11.12 -2.61
N ASN A 70 -6.90 10.30 -3.57
CA ASN A 70 -8.24 9.75 -3.75
C ASN A 70 -8.29 8.23 -3.58
N SER A 71 -7.30 7.64 -2.92
CA SER A 71 -7.23 6.18 -2.71
C SER A 71 -8.48 5.62 -2.02
N GLY A 72 -9.09 6.37 -1.12
CA GLY A 72 -10.31 5.97 -0.42
C GLY A 72 -11.52 5.76 -1.32
N VAL A 73 -11.58 6.44 -2.46
CA VAL A 73 -12.67 6.27 -3.44
C VAL A 73 -12.70 4.82 -3.94
N ALA A 74 -11.55 4.30 -4.36
CA ALA A 74 -11.45 2.92 -4.86
C ALA A 74 -11.68 1.90 -3.74
N VAL A 75 -11.08 2.11 -2.58
CA VAL A 75 -11.20 1.18 -1.44
C VAL A 75 -12.66 1.08 -0.99
N SER A 76 -13.35 2.21 -0.83
CA SER A 76 -14.75 2.26 -0.44
C SER A 76 -15.65 1.53 -1.44
N ALA A 77 -15.44 1.77 -2.73
CA ALA A 77 -16.23 1.14 -3.80
C ALA A 77 -16.04 -0.38 -3.80
N LEU A 78 -14.83 -0.86 -3.65
CA LEU A 78 -14.53 -2.30 -3.62
C LEU A 78 -15.10 -2.98 -2.37
N MET A 79 -14.98 -2.34 -1.21
CA MET A 79 -15.57 -2.87 0.02
C MET A 79 -17.09 -3.02 -0.10
N THR A 80 -17.76 -2.03 -0.68
CA THR A 80 -19.20 -2.07 -0.87
C THR A 80 -19.60 -3.16 -1.87
N PHE A 81 -18.92 -3.22 -3.00
CA PHE A 81 -19.24 -4.17 -4.07
C PHE A 81 -19.04 -5.63 -3.64
N TYR A 82 -17.93 -5.93 -3.00
CA TYR A 82 -17.60 -7.29 -2.55
C TYR A 82 -18.08 -7.58 -1.13
N LYS A 83 -18.74 -6.63 -0.48
CA LYS A 83 -19.26 -6.75 0.91
C LYS A 83 -18.15 -7.17 1.87
N ILE A 84 -17.01 -6.47 1.80
CA ILE A 84 -15.84 -6.73 2.63
C ILE A 84 -15.90 -5.84 3.87
N PRO A 85 -15.87 -6.42 5.08
CA PRO A 85 -15.84 -5.63 6.31
C PRO A 85 -14.47 -4.98 6.50
N LEU A 86 -14.43 -3.86 7.23
CA LEU A 86 -13.19 -3.10 7.44
C LEU A 86 -12.09 -3.93 8.09
N GLU A 87 -12.44 -4.86 8.97
CA GLU A 87 -11.48 -5.77 9.61
C GLU A 87 -10.77 -6.72 8.64
N ASN A 88 -11.29 -6.87 7.40
CA ASN A 88 -10.68 -7.66 6.33
C ASN A 88 -9.87 -6.81 5.35
N VAL A 89 -9.62 -5.54 5.66
CA VAL A 89 -8.82 -4.66 4.83
C VAL A 89 -7.40 -4.54 5.37
N ILE A 90 -6.43 -4.74 4.49
CA ILE A 90 -5.00 -4.54 4.77
C ILE A 90 -4.50 -3.52 3.76
N VAL A 91 -3.83 -2.48 4.23
CA VAL A 91 -3.25 -1.44 3.38
C VAL A 91 -1.73 -1.44 3.54
N ILE A 92 -1.02 -1.51 2.42
CA ILE A 92 0.44 -1.45 2.37
C ILE A 92 0.84 -0.09 1.82
N HIS A 93 1.67 0.64 2.56
CA HIS A 93 2.06 2.00 2.18
C HIS A 93 3.46 2.37 2.67
N ASP A 94 3.99 3.45 2.12
CA ASP A 94 5.26 4.04 2.52
C ASP A 94 5.14 4.80 3.85
N ASP A 95 6.22 4.80 4.63
CA ASP A 95 6.30 5.55 5.89
C ASP A 95 7.69 6.18 6.05
N MET A 96 7.74 7.52 6.09
CA MET A 96 8.99 8.27 6.25
C MET A 96 9.58 8.18 7.64
N ASP A 97 8.79 7.86 8.64
CA ASP A 97 9.24 7.77 10.03
C ASP A 97 9.86 6.41 10.36
N ILE A 98 9.94 5.53 9.36
CA ILE A 98 10.55 4.20 9.49
C ILE A 98 11.76 4.14 8.54
N PRO A 99 12.93 3.67 9.03
CA PRO A 99 14.12 3.55 8.19
C PRO A 99 13.93 2.56 7.04
N VAL A 100 14.65 2.79 5.94
CA VAL A 100 14.72 1.82 4.83
C VAL A 100 15.28 0.49 5.35
N GLY A 101 14.58 -0.59 5.03
CA GLY A 101 14.92 -1.93 5.51
C GLY A 101 14.06 -2.42 6.66
N ASP A 102 13.27 -1.52 7.26
CA ASP A 102 12.36 -1.85 8.34
C ASP A 102 10.90 -1.78 7.85
N CYS A 103 10.05 -2.54 8.51
CA CYS A 103 8.62 -2.60 8.23
C CYS A 103 7.87 -2.81 9.54
N ARG A 104 6.82 -2.06 9.75
CA ARG A 104 6.00 -2.14 10.98
C ARG A 104 4.55 -2.24 10.62
N THR A 105 3.79 -2.89 11.50
CA THR A 105 2.35 -3.09 11.33
C THR A 105 1.61 -2.42 12.48
N LYS A 106 0.46 -1.84 12.19
CA LYS A 106 -0.48 -1.37 13.22
C LYS A 106 -1.92 -1.49 12.72
N ILE A 107 -2.86 -1.46 13.66
CA ILE A 107 -4.29 -1.33 13.37
C ILE A 107 -4.74 0.04 13.87
N GLY A 108 -5.38 0.80 12.99
CA GLY A 108 -5.87 2.13 13.33
C GLY A 108 -4.75 3.17 13.48
N GLY A 109 -5.05 4.24 14.18
CA GLY A 109 -4.15 5.37 14.40
C GLY A 109 -4.30 6.47 13.36
N GLY A 110 -3.48 7.51 13.47
CA GLY A 110 -3.49 8.64 12.55
C GLY A 110 -2.81 8.36 11.23
N SER A 111 -2.99 9.27 10.28
CA SER A 111 -2.39 9.16 8.94
C SER A 111 -0.92 9.60 8.87
N ALA A 112 -0.43 10.30 9.88
CA ALA A 112 0.91 10.89 9.91
C ALA A 112 1.24 11.71 8.65
N GLY A 113 0.25 12.40 8.10
CA GLY A 113 0.40 13.21 6.90
C GLY A 113 0.35 12.46 5.58
N HIS A 114 0.20 11.13 5.59
CA HIS A 114 0.09 10.34 4.37
C HIS A 114 -1.29 10.55 3.73
N ASN A 115 -1.33 11.14 2.53
CA ASN A 115 -2.57 11.55 1.89
C ASN A 115 -3.46 10.37 1.48
N GLY A 116 -2.87 9.25 1.07
CA GLY A 116 -3.63 8.04 0.73
C GLY A 116 -4.32 7.44 1.95
N ILE A 117 -3.64 7.38 3.07
CA ILE A 117 -4.21 6.91 4.35
C ILE A 117 -5.31 7.87 4.81
N ARG A 118 -5.06 9.18 4.72
CA ARG A 118 -6.09 10.18 5.06
C ARG A 118 -7.37 9.99 4.23
N SER A 119 -7.22 9.74 2.94
CA SER A 119 -8.35 9.49 2.04
C SER A 119 -9.13 8.23 2.43
N ILE A 120 -8.43 7.13 2.72
CA ILE A 120 -9.07 5.88 3.14
C ILE A 120 -9.81 6.09 4.47
N ASP A 121 -9.16 6.72 5.45
CA ASP A 121 -9.76 6.98 6.77
C ASP A 121 -11.04 7.81 6.64
N ALA A 122 -11.04 8.80 5.75
CA ALA A 122 -12.22 9.65 5.52
C ALA A 122 -13.39 8.89 4.88
N HIS A 123 -13.11 7.87 4.06
CA HIS A 123 -14.14 7.13 3.35
C HIS A 123 -14.68 5.93 4.12
N VAL A 124 -13.83 5.22 4.85
CA VAL A 124 -14.21 3.92 5.44
C VAL A 124 -13.89 3.79 6.93
N GLY A 125 -13.22 4.78 7.52
CA GLY A 125 -12.74 4.72 8.89
C GLY A 125 -11.31 4.21 8.99
N ALA A 126 -10.72 4.28 10.20
CA ALA A 126 -9.29 4.08 10.41
C ALA A 126 -8.93 2.68 10.93
N GLN A 127 -9.90 1.88 11.36
CA GLN A 127 -9.68 0.61 12.06
C GLN A 127 -9.44 -0.55 11.09
N TYR A 128 -8.35 -0.45 10.31
CA TYR A 128 -7.86 -1.51 9.43
C TYR A 128 -6.37 -1.73 9.67
N ARG A 129 -5.86 -2.85 9.20
CA ARG A 129 -4.45 -3.21 9.32
C ARG A 129 -3.61 -2.41 8.32
N ARG A 130 -2.54 -1.81 8.79
CA ARG A 130 -1.58 -1.04 7.98
C ARG A 130 -0.21 -1.69 8.06
N ILE A 131 0.34 -2.03 6.89
CA ILE A 131 1.71 -2.50 6.75
C ILE A 131 2.52 -1.31 6.26
N ARG A 132 3.41 -0.82 7.12
CA ARG A 132 4.14 0.43 6.95
C ARG A 132 5.56 0.11 6.54
N ILE A 133 5.87 0.29 5.25
CA ILE A 133 7.20 0.02 4.70
C ILE A 133 8.06 1.27 4.83
N GLY A 134 9.19 1.17 5.52
CA GLY A 134 10.09 2.29 5.75
C GLY A 134 10.76 2.78 4.48
N ILE A 135 10.70 4.08 4.26
CA ILE A 135 11.37 4.77 3.15
C ILE A 135 12.41 5.81 3.64
N GLY A 136 12.55 5.97 4.95
CA GLY A 136 13.39 7.00 5.55
C GLY A 136 12.85 8.41 5.37
N HIS A 137 13.48 9.36 6.04
CA HIS A 137 13.12 10.77 5.99
C HIS A 137 14.29 11.59 5.42
N PRO A 138 14.06 12.66 4.64
CA PRO A 138 15.16 13.47 4.12
C PRO A 138 16.09 14.03 5.20
N ARG A 139 15.58 14.32 6.40
CA ARG A 139 16.42 14.77 7.53
C ARG A 139 17.46 13.72 7.97
N ASP A 140 17.17 12.43 7.75
CA ASP A 140 18.11 11.35 8.13
C ASP A 140 19.36 11.35 7.24
N PHE A 141 19.31 12.05 6.11
CA PHE A 141 20.39 12.18 5.13
C PHE A 141 20.90 13.62 5.02
N ASP A 142 20.55 14.47 5.99
CA ASP A 142 20.87 15.91 6.00
C ASP A 142 20.43 16.65 4.72
N LEU A 143 19.29 16.24 4.15
CA LEU A 143 18.75 16.86 2.95
C LEU A 143 17.68 17.89 3.31
N PRO A 144 17.81 19.14 2.83
CA PRO A 144 16.82 20.20 3.06
C PRO A 144 15.64 20.06 2.09
N MET A 145 15.07 18.88 2.00
CA MET A 145 14.01 18.54 1.05
C MET A 145 12.66 18.52 1.75
N ASP A 146 11.64 19.04 1.06
CA ASP A 146 10.26 18.93 1.50
C ASP A 146 9.83 17.43 1.51
N PRO A 147 9.16 16.94 2.56
CA PRO A 147 8.60 15.59 2.58
C PRO A 147 7.77 15.23 1.35
N ALA A 148 7.00 16.17 0.81
CA ALA A 148 6.21 15.95 -0.42
C ALA A 148 7.10 15.61 -1.62
N ASP A 149 8.26 16.25 -1.74
CA ASP A 149 9.22 15.97 -2.81
C ASP A 149 9.97 14.66 -2.56
N TRP A 150 10.23 14.33 -1.30
CA TRP A 150 10.90 13.08 -0.91
C TRP A 150 10.10 11.86 -1.35
N VAL A 151 8.80 11.81 -1.05
CA VAL A 151 7.95 10.65 -1.39
C VAL A 151 7.80 10.47 -2.90
N LEU A 152 7.84 11.56 -3.67
CA LEU A 152 7.80 11.52 -5.14
C LEU A 152 9.18 11.31 -5.78
N GLY A 153 10.25 11.30 -4.98
CA GLY A 153 11.58 10.95 -5.44
C GLY A 153 11.73 9.45 -5.66
N ARG A 154 12.63 9.09 -6.56
CA ARG A 154 12.91 7.68 -6.88
C ARG A 154 13.89 7.08 -5.90
N PHE A 155 13.70 5.79 -5.61
CA PHE A 155 14.72 5.02 -4.90
C PHE A 155 16.01 4.94 -5.73
N GLY A 156 17.16 5.02 -5.06
CA GLY A 156 18.42 4.61 -5.65
C GLY A 156 18.50 3.08 -5.77
N THR A 157 19.44 2.59 -6.58
CA THR A 157 19.59 1.15 -6.87
C THR A 157 19.78 0.31 -5.61
N VAL A 158 20.63 0.77 -4.67
CA VAL A 158 20.86 0.05 -3.41
C VAL A 158 19.61 -0.01 -2.57
N GLN A 159 18.89 1.10 -2.47
CA GLN A 159 17.63 1.15 -1.72
C GLN A 159 16.55 0.27 -2.33
N LEU A 160 16.44 0.22 -3.66
CA LEU A 160 15.50 -0.69 -4.33
C LEU A 160 15.76 -2.15 -3.96
N GLY A 161 17.02 -2.55 -3.86
CA GLY A 161 17.38 -3.90 -3.42
C GLY A 161 16.92 -4.18 -1.99
N ILE A 162 17.10 -3.22 -1.08
CA ILE A 162 16.65 -3.33 0.32
C ILE A 162 15.11 -3.40 0.38
N ILE A 163 14.43 -2.54 -0.35
CA ILE A 163 12.95 -2.54 -0.44
C ILE A 163 12.45 -3.88 -0.96
N GLY A 164 13.07 -4.42 -2.00
CA GLY A 164 12.70 -5.74 -2.54
C GLY A 164 12.79 -6.84 -1.48
N ARG A 165 13.85 -6.87 -0.69
CA ARG A 165 13.99 -7.83 0.43
C ARG A 165 12.95 -7.61 1.51
N THR A 166 12.64 -6.36 1.84
CA THR A 166 11.58 -6.03 2.80
C THR A 166 10.24 -6.56 2.33
N ILE A 167 9.92 -6.34 1.07
CA ILE A 167 8.66 -6.82 0.44
C ILE A 167 8.60 -8.35 0.46
N ASP A 168 9.69 -9.04 0.14
CA ASP A 168 9.74 -10.51 0.12
C ASP A 168 9.51 -11.13 1.51
N ASN A 169 9.69 -10.36 2.57
CA ASN A 169 9.57 -10.82 3.96
C ASN A 169 8.38 -10.21 4.70
N LEU A 170 7.38 -9.67 3.99
CA LEU A 170 6.21 -9.09 4.63
C LEU A 170 5.40 -10.14 5.40
N ASN A 171 5.00 -9.79 6.61
CA ASN A 171 4.03 -10.54 7.38
C ASN A 171 2.66 -9.88 7.19
N LEU A 172 1.81 -10.50 6.35
CA LEU A 172 0.55 -9.88 5.94
C LEU A 172 -0.55 -9.99 7.00
N PHE A 173 -0.56 -11.08 7.77
CA PHE A 173 -1.73 -11.45 8.55
C PHE A 173 -1.54 -11.45 10.07
N ASP A 174 -0.30 -11.35 10.54
CA ASP A 174 -0.02 -11.40 12.01
C ASP A 174 0.37 -10.05 12.60
#